data_58d4717c625cd3ab816dd792b4c8e74c
#
_entry.id   58d4717c625cd3ab816dd792b4c8e74c
#
_cell.length_a   1.000
_cell.length_b   1.000
_cell.length_c   1.000
_cell.angle_alpha   90.00
_cell.angle_beta   90.00
_cell.angle_gamma   90.00
#
_symmetry.space_group_name_H-M   'P 1'
#
loop_
_entity.id
_entity.type
_entity.pdbx_description
1 polymer ?
#
loop_
_entity_poly.entity_id
_entity_poly.type
_entity_poly.pdbx_seq_one_letter_code
_entity_poly.pdbx_strand_id
1 'polypeptide(L)'
;MKVIGISGSARKNGNTSLLIQAVFKELEQQGIDTELIQLSDKEIVPCKACFACKGKAACVIKSDAFATCFDKLLAADGIVLGSPVYSADVSAKMKAFLERAGVIIACHPHLLRHKIGACVAAVRRGGGLTAVVIQ
;
A
#
# COMPACT_ATOMS: atom_id res chain seq x y z
N MET A 1 -3.83 -8.72 16.95
CA MET A 1 -3.86 -7.56 16.05
C MET A 1 -2.73 -7.73 15.05
N LYS A 2 -3.00 -7.46 13.78
CA LYS A 2 -2.01 -7.57 12.70
C LYS A 2 -1.90 -6.26 11.94
N VAL A 3 -0.68 -5.78 11.72
CA VAL A 3 -0.38 -4.61 10.90
C VAL A 3 0.42 -5.03 9.67
N ILE A 4 0.01 -4.59 8.49
CA ILE A 4 0.79 -4.80 7.28
C ILE A 4 1.43 -3.50 6.82
N GLY A 5 2.64 -3.62 6.25
CA GLY A 5 3.30 -2.54 5.55
C GLY A 5 3.39 -2.87 4.06
N ILE A 6 3.04 -1.94 3.19
CA ILE A 6 3.21 -2.07 1.75
C ILE A 6 4.27 -1.09 1.30
N SER A 7 5.41 -1.60 0.83
CA SER A 7 6.52 -0.80 0.31
C SER A 7 6.45 -0.70 -1.21
N GLY A 8 6.26 0.52 -1.73
CA GLY A 8 6.32 0.85 -3.16
C GLY A 8 7.74 1.09 -3.69
N SER A 9 8.78 0.91 -2.86
CA SER A 9 10.17 1.09 -3.31
C SER A 9 10.54 0.07 -4.39
N ALA A 10 11.24 0.50 -5.42
CA ALA A 10 11.87 -0.39 -6.40
C ALA A 10 13.07 -1.17 -5.81
N ARG A 11 13.62 -0.69 -4.68
CA ARG A 11 14.75 -1.31 -3.97
C ARG A 11 14.23 -2.13 -2.80
N LYS A 12 14.56 -3.42 -2.78
CA LYS A 12 14.08 -4.37 -1.77
C LYS A 12 14.45 -3.95 -0.33
N ASN A 13 15.65 -3.44 -0.11
CA ASN A 13 16.15 -2.99 1.20
C ASN A 13 16.42 -1.47 1.18
N GLY A 14 15.57 -0.70 0.51
CA GLY A 14 15.70 0.75 0.44
C GLY A 14 15.16 1.46 1.68
N ASN A 15 15.40 2.77 1.76
CA ASN A 15 14.99 3.60 2.90
C ASN A 15 13.50 3.48 3.24
N THR A 16 12.63 3.31 2.26
CA THR A 16 11.20 3.09 2.49
C THR A 16 10.93 1.84 3.32
N SER A 17 11.59 0.73 2.99
CA SER A 17 11.45 -0.52 3.74
C SER A 17 12.03 -0.38 5.15
N LEU A 18 13.15 0.32 5.31
CA LEU A 18 13.75 0.60 6.63
C LEU A 18 12.81 1.45 7.51
N LEU A 19 12.14 2.45 6.94
CA LEU A 19 11.16 3.26 7.67
C LEU A 19 9.97 2.43 8.14
N ILE A 20 9.42 1.56 7.27
CA ILE A 20 8.33 0.65 7.67
C ILE A 20 8.80 -0.31 8.76
N GLN A 21 10.01 -0.88 8.64
CA GLN A 21 10.57 -1.78 9.64
C GLN A 21 10.82 -1.08 10.99
N ALA A 22 11.18 0.20 10.98
CA ALA A 22 11.30 0.98 12.21
C ALA A 22 9.94 1.11 12.93
N VAL A 23 8.86 1.35 12.20
CA VAL A 23 7.49 1.32 12.75
C VAL A 23 7.15 -0.07 13.28
N PHE A 24 7.45 -1.12 12.53
CA PHE A 24 7.18 -2.50 12.93
C PHE A 24 7.87 -2.89 14.22
N LYS A 25 9.13 -2.50 14.38
CA LYS A 25 9.90 -2.76 15.61
C LYS A 25 9.18 -2.27 16.87
N GLU A 26 8.58 -1.07 16.80
CA GLU A 26 7.83 -0.52 17.94
C GLU A 26 6.50 -1.25 18.16
N LEU A 27 5.82 -1.64 17.08
CA LEU A 27 4.56 -2.41 17.16
C LEU A 27 4.79 -3.82 17.73
N GLU A 28 5.86 -4.49 17.31
CA GLU A 28 6.23 -5.84 17.77
C GLU A 28 6.57 -5.86 19.26
N GLN A 29 7.18 -4.79 19.80
CA GLN A 29 7.40 -4.65 21.25
C GLN A 29 6.08 -4.57 22.04
N GLN A 30 4.99 -4.18 21.40
CA GLN A 30 3.65 -4.17 21.99
C GLN A 30 2.85 -5.45 21.69
N GLY A 31 3.49 -6.49 21.16
CA GLY A 31 2.85 -7.78 20.86
C GLY A 31 1.93 -7.74 19.62
N ILE A 32 2.16 -6.79 18.70
CA ILE A 32 1.40 -6.67 17.45
C ILE A 32 2.15 -7.41 16.33
N ASP A 33 1.47 -8.31 15.65
CA ASP A 33 2.04 -9.02 14.50
C ASP A 33 2.23 -8.08 13.31
N THR A 34 3.37 -8.18 12.63
CA THR A 34 3.66 -7.35 11.46
C THR A 34 4.01 -8.17 10.22
N GLU A 35 3.70 -7.64 9.04
CA GLU A 35 4.06 -8.27 7.77
C GLU A 35 4.41 -7.20 6.74
N LEU A 36 5.61 -7.29 6.14
CA LEU A 36 6.04 -6.39 5.07
C LEU A 36 5.78 -7.00 3.69
N ILE A 37 4.99 -6.30 2.88
CA ILE A 37 4.76 -6.59 1.47
C ILE A 37 5.61 -5.62 0.65
N GLN A 38 6.56 -6.16 -0.12
CA GLN A 38 7.37 -5.36 -1.03
C GLN A 38 6.85 -5.50 -2.46
N LEU A 39 6.60 -4.36 -3.12
CA LEU A 39 6.14 -4.34 -4.51
C LEU A 39 7.30 -4.40 -5.51
N SER A 40 8.56 -4.36 -5.05
CA SER A 40 9.77 -4.38 -5.90
C SER A 40 9.83 -5.60 -6.81
N ASP A 41 9.50 -6.76 -6.28
CA ASP A 41 9.55 -8.07 -6.95
C ASP A 41 8.18 -8.52 -7.50
N LYS A 42 7.18 -7.65 -7.45
CA LYS A 42 5.82 -7.96 -7.88
C LYS A 42 5.44 -7.18 -9.12
N GLU A 43 4.69 -7.79 -9.99
CA GLU A 43 3.99 -7.08 -11.05
C GLU A 43 2.66 -6.56 -10.52
N ILE A 44 2.40 -5.28 -10.74
CA ILE A 44 1.12 -4.62 -10.43
C ILE A 44 0.71 -3.82 -11.66
N VAL A 45 -0.29 -4.28 -12.36
CA VAL A 45 -0.82 -3.63 -13.56
C VAL A 45 -1.73 -2.46 -13.15
N PRO A 46 -1.67 -1.30 -13.82
CA PRO A 46 -2.56 -0.16 -13.55
C PRO A 46 -4.05 -0.49 -13.72
N CYS A 47 -4.90 0.33 -13.13
CA CYS A 47 -6.35 0.23 -13.28
C CYS A 47 -6.75 0.50 -14.74
N LYS A 48 -7.65 -0.33 -15.29
CA LYS A 48 -8.21 -0.15 -16.65
C LYS A 48 -9.51 0.66 -16.65
N ALA A 49 -9.92 1.21 -15.52
CA ALA A 49 -11.18 1.94 -15.36
C ALA A 49 -12.43 1.21 -15.90
N CYS A 50 -12.42 -0.13 -15.87
CA CYS A 50 -13.53 -0.94 -16.38
C CYS A 50 -14.74 -1.02 -15.43
N PHE A 51 -14.59 -0.59 -14.19
CA PHE A 51 -15.59 -0.59 -13.13
C PHE A 51 -16.28 -1.94 -12.84
N ALA A 52 -15.72 -3.04 -13.33
CA ALA A 52 -16.26 -4.38 -13.06
C ALA A 52 -16.21 -4.78 -11.56
N CYS A 53 -15.44 -4.04 -10.76
CA CYS A 53 -15.39 -4.19 -9.31
C CYS A 53 -16.61 -3.61 -8.57
N LYS A 54 -17.51 -2.85 -9.24
CA LYS A 54 -18.74 -2.33 -8.61
C LYS A 54 -19.65 -3.43 -8.04
N GLY A 55 -19.75 -4.56 -8.73
CA GLY A 55 -20.55 -5.71 -8.28
C GLY A 55 -19.80 -6.71 -7.41
N LYS A 56 -18.50 -6.54 -7.23
CA LYS A 56 -17.63 -7.46 -6.49
C LYS A 56 -16.53 -6.65 -5.80
N ALA A 57 -16.28 -6.90 -4.53
CA ALA A 57 -15.17 -6.27 -3.79
C ALA A 57 -13.79 -6.79 -4.23
N ALA A 58 -13.58 -6.99 -5.54
CA ALA A 58 -12.38 -7.57 -6.11
C ALA A 58 -12.13 -7.04 -7.54
N CYS A 59 -10.85 -6.91 -7.91
CA CYS A 59 -10.46 -6.59 -9.27
C CYS A 59 -10.63 -7.80 -10.19
N VAL A 60 -11.03 -7.56 -11.45
CA VAL A 60 -11.14 -8.61 -12.48
C VAL A 60 -9.78 -9.01 -13.07
N ILE A 61 -8.77 -8.14 -12.97
CA ILE A 61 -7.41 -8.47 -13.38
C ILE A 61 -6.79 -9.41 -12.34
N LYS A 62 -6.50 -10.64 -12.77
CA LYS A 62 -5.95 -11.70 -11.91
C LYS A 62 -4.53 -12.15 -12.30
N SER A 63 -3.98 -11.55 -13.36
CA SER A 63 -2.68 -11.94 -13.92
C SER A 63 -1.46 -11.40 -13.17
N ASP A 64 -1.68 -10.66 -12.08
CA ASP A 64 -0.63 -10.00 -11.31
C ASP A 64 -0.79 -10.21 -9.78
N ALA A 65 0.13 -9.65 -9.01
CA ALA A 65 0.16 -9.82 -7.56
C ALA A 65 -0.85 -8.93 -6.80
N PHE A 66 -1.63 -8.08 -7.48
CA PHE A 66 -2.53 -7.15 -6.82
C PHE A 66 -3.52 -7.84 -5.89
N ALA A 67 -4.20 -8.89 -6.36
CA ALA A 67 -5.24 -9.56 -5.57
C ALA A 67 -4.67 -10.07 -4.24
N THR A 68 -3.53 -10.78 -4.28
CA THR A 68 -2.87 -11.31 -3.07
C THR A 68 -2.47 -10.19 -2.10
N CYS A 69 -1.94 -9.07 -2.61
CA CYS A 69 -1.56 -7.93 -1.76
C CYS A 69 -2.79 -7.24 -1.16
N PHE A 70 -3.86 -7.11 -1.95
CA PHE A 70 -5.10 -6.48 -1.52
C PHE A 70 -5.86 -7.32 -0.49
N ASP A 71 -5.90 -8.64 -0.66
CA ASP A 71 -6.52 -9.55 0.31
C ASP A 71 -5.82 -9.48 1.67
N LYS A 72 -4.49 -9.40 1.69
CA LYS A 72 -3.71 -9.18 2.91
C LYS A 72 -4.00 -7.83 3.55
N LEU A 73 -4.15 -6.77 2.75
CA LEU A 73 -4.56 -5.45 3.23
C LEU A 73 -5.94 -5.50 3.89
N LEU A 74 -6.89 -6.21 3.27
CA LEU A 74 -8.23 -6.35 3.83
C LEU A 74 -8.27 -7.19 5.10
N ALA A 75 -7.36 -8.15 5.26
CA ALA A 75 -7.28 -9.01 6.44
C ALA A 75 -6.57 -8.35 7.64
N ALA A 76 -5.83 -7.26 7.44
CA ALA A 76 -5.08 -6.58 8.49
C ALA A 76 -5.96 -5.62 9.30
N ASP A 77 -5.61 -5.38 10.57
CA ASP A 77 -6.23 -4.39 11.45
C ASP A 77 -5.64 -2.98 11.23
N GLY A 78 -4.36 -2.93 10.85
CA GLY A 78 -3.65 -1.69 10.54
C GLY A 78 -2.83 -1.78 9.26
N ILE A 79 -2.64 -0.64 8.60
CA ILE A 79 -1.98 -0.54 7.29
C ILE A 79 -0.95 0.59 7.34
N VAL A 80 0.29 0.29 6.95
CA VAL A 80 1.35 1.27 6.73
C VAL A 80 1.70 1.29 5.25
N LEU A 81 1.39 2.38 4.57
CA LEU A 81 1.77 2.57 3.17
C LEU A 81 3.09 3.34 3.09
N GLY A 82 4.07 2.77 2.42
CA GLY A 82 5.40 3.39 2.27
C GLY A 82 5.80 3.56 0.82
N SER A 83 6.22 4.77 0.44
CA SER A 83 6.73 5.03 -0.90
C SER A 83 7.97 5.92 -0.88
N PRO A 84 8.96 5.67 -1.79
CA PRO A 84 9.88 6.72 -2.15
C PRO A 84 9.14 7.79 -2.96
N VAL A 85 9.63 9.01 -2.92
CA VAL A 85 9.14 10.08 -3.79
C VAL A 85 9.96 10.09 -5.08
N TYR A 86 9.31 9.74 -6.18
CA TYR A 86 9.86 9.85 -7.53
C TYR A 86 9.02 10.83 -8.34
N SER A 87 9.68 11.80 -9.00
CA SER A 87 8.99 12.82 -9.79
C SER A 87 7.84 13.52 -9.04
N ALA A 88 8.10 13.88 -7.78
CA ALA A 88 7.18 14.54 -6.86
C ALA A 88 5.89 13.74 -6.52
N ASP A 89 5.88 12.42 -6.75
CA ASP A 89 4.73 11.55 -6.43
C ASP A 89 5.22 10.21 -5.86
N VAL A 90 4.29 9.35 -5.46
CA VAL A 90 4.58 7.96 -5.10
C VAL A 90 5.17 7.20 -6.28
N SER A 91 5.85 6.09 -6.03
CA SER A 91 6.37 5.25 -7.11
C SER A 91 5.24 4.74 -8.02
N ALA A 92 5.55 4.49 -9.30
CA ALA A 92 4.58 3.98 -10.28
C ALA A 92 3.87 2.69 -9.82
N LYS A 93 4.60 1.77 -9.18
CA LYS A 93 4.01 0.54 -8.63
C LYS A 93 3.04 0.81 -7.48
N MET A 94 3.40 1.73 -6.58
CA MET A 94 2.50 2.15 -5.50
C MET A 94 1.26 2.82 -6.08
N LYS A 95 1.41 3.70 -7.08
CA LYS A 95 0.29 4.36 -7.74
C LYS A 95 -0.66 3.36 -8.39
N ALA A 96 -0.13 2.40 -9.15
CA ALA A 96 -0.93 1.35 -9.76
C ALA A 96 -1.70 0.51 -8.73
N PHE A 97 -1.07 0.22 -7.58
CA PHE A 97 -1.74 -0.46 -6.47
C PHE A 97 -2.87 0.39 -5.89
N LEU A 98 -2.59 1.66 -5.59
CA LEU A 98 -3.55 2.60 -5.00
C LEU A 98 -4.74 2.88 -5.92
N GLU A 99 -4.52 3.03 -7.23
CA GLU A 99 -5.61 3.22 -8.21
C GLU A 99 -6.60 2.06 -8.17
N ARG A 100 -6.11 0.83 -8.19
CA ARG A 100 -6.99 -0.36 -8.15
C ARG A 100 -7.67 -0.54 -6.81
N ALA A 101 -6.93 -0.38 -5.72
CA ALA A 101 -7.47 -0.45 -4.38
C ALA A 101 -8.52 0.65 -4.15
N GLY A 102 -8.21 1.89 -4.53
CA GLY A 102 -9.08 3.05 -4.37
C GLY A 102 -10.42 2.90 -5.09
N VAL A 103 -10.43 2.42 -6.33
CA VAL A 103 -11.69 2.18 -7.07
C VAL A 103 -12.53 1.10 -6.38
N ILE A 104 -11.93 0.01 -5.90
CA ILE A 104 -12.66 -1.03 -5.17
C ILE A 104 -13.24 -0.47 -3.86
N ILE A 105 -12.43 0.24 -3.09
CA ILE A 105 -12.82 0.82 -1.80
C ILE A 105 -13.89 1.90 -1.98
N ALA A 106 -13.80 2.74 -3.01
CA ALA A 106 -14.82 3.73 -3.33
C ALA A 106 -16.19 3.09 -3.64
N CYS A 107 -16.20 1.92 -4.28
CA CYS A 107 -17.40 1.15 -4.54
C CYS A 107 -17.90 0.37 -3.28
N HIS A 108 -17.01 0.09 -2.34
CA HIS A 108 -17.28 -0.73 -1.15
C HIS A 108 -16.64 -0.10 0.10
N PRO A 109 -17.13 1.07 0.57
CA PRO A 109 -16.44 1.86 1.62
C PRO A 109 -16.35 1.15 2.98
N HIS A 110 -17.13 0.11 3.21
CA HIS A 110 -17.09 -0.69 4.43
C HIS A 110 -15.80 -1.55 4.57
N LEU A 111 -15.07 -1.79 3.47
CA LEU A 111 -13.90 -2.67 3.47
C LEU A 111 -12.75 -2.19 4.38
N LEU A 112 -12.61 -0.88 4.56
CA LEU A 112 -11.59 -0.30 5.44
C LEU A 112 -12.16 0.21 6.78
N ARG A 113 -13.42 -0.09 7.08
CA ARG A 113 -14.02 0.36 8.35
C ARG A 113 -13.25 -0.23 9.53
N HIS A 114 -12.97 0.62 10.52
CA HIS A 114 -12.24 0.28 11.74
C HIS A 114 -10.77 -0.11 11.55
N LYS A 115 -10.17 0.16 10.38
CA LYS A 115 -8.73 -0.01 10.17
C LYS A 115 -7.98 1.29 10.42
N ILE A 116 -6.81 1.19 11.03
CA ILE A 116 -5.90 2.32 11.25
C ILE A 116 -4.95 2.40 10.07
N GLY A 117 -4.75 3.60 9.50
CA GLY A 117 -3.83 3.84 8.41
C GLY A 117 -2.71 4.81 8.79
N ALA A 118 -1.51 4.54 8.32
CA ALA A 118 -0.37 5.44 8.38
C ALA A 118 0.41 5.42 7.07
N CYS A 119 1.14 6.50 6.76
CA CYS A 119 2.01 6.54 5.61
C CYS A 119 3.43 6.97 6.00
N VAL A 120 4.42 6.44 5.28
CA VAL A 120 5.82 6.83 5.38
C VAL A 120 6.37 7.18 4.00
N ALA A 121 7.17 8.22 3.92
CA ALA A 121 7.77 8.67 2.67
C ALA A 121 9.28 8.79 2.79
N ALA A 122 10.02 8.17 1.86
CA ALA A 122 11.45 8.37 1.72
C ALA A 122 11.71 9.46 0.67
N VAL A 123 12.13 10.64 1.12
CA VAL A 123 12.28 11.85 0.30
C VAL A 123 13.72 12.36 0.37
N ARG A 124 14.30 12.71 -0.77
CA ARG A 124 15.64 13.31 -0.81
C ARG A 124 15.62 14.80 -0.45
N ARG A 125 14.57 15.53 -0.85
CA ARG A 125 14.39 16.98 -0.63
C ARG A 125 12.93 17.25 -0.27
N GLY A 126 12.66 18.41 0.36
CA GLY A 126 11.29 18.83 0.62
C GLY A 126 10.46 18.98 -0.67
N GLY A 127 9.14 19.00 -0.57
CA GLY A 127 8.21 19.19 -1.68
C GLY A 127 7.53 17.93 -2.22
N GLY A 128 8.10 16.74 -1.99
CA GLY A 128 7.43 15.48 -2.36
C GLY A 128 6.55 14.86 -1.28
N LEU A 129 6.66 15.35 -0.04
CA LEU A 129 5.91 14.80 1.08
C LEU A 129 4.39 14.98 0.91
N THR A 130 3.98 16.15 0.43
CA THR A 130 2.57 16.49 0.21
C THR A 130 1.90 15.50 -0.75
N ALA A 131 2.58 15.14 -1.85
CA ALA A 131 2.04 14.21 -2.83
C ALA A 131 1.81 12.81 -2.26
N VAL A 132 2.63 12.35 -1.31
CA VAL A 132 2.48 11.03 -0.67
C VAL A 132 1.38 11.02 0.39
N VAL A 133 1.15 12.14 1.06
CA VAL A 133 0.16 12.25 2.15
C VAL A 133 -1.27 12.40 1.62
N ILE A 134 -1.44 12.96 0.40
CA ILE A 134 -2.75 13.24 -0.21
C ILE A 134 -3.32 12.01 -0.98
N GLN A 135 -2.60 10.90 -1.11
CA GLN A 135 -3.05 9.73 -1.91
C GLN A 135 -4.29 9.00 -1.33
#